data_73fb09f5a5b3de483ee34c6260a5d8d2
#
_entry.id   73fb09f5a5b3de483ee34c6260a5d8d2
#
_cell.length_a   1.000
_cell.length_b   1.000
_cell.length_c   1.000
_cell.angle_alpha   90.00
_cell.angle_beta   90.00
_cell.angle_gamma   90.00
#
_symmetry.space_group_name_H-M   'P 1'
#
loop_
_entity.id
_entity.type
_entity.pdbx_description
1 polymer ?
#
loop_
_entity_poly.entity_id
_entity_poly.type
_entity_poly.pdbx_seq_one_letter_code
_entity_poly.pdbx_strand_id
1 'polypeptide(L)'
;MKKKTKVIIIASVSSFVFSLALAVLIPFTILGVRTSNLTVDYEYLKEDVEYKEKVEVVGLELVKQHVSCGYASIEMISSFYDNPVTEDELDARNGAISTASTDGFLKEINKSIPSHSFIKHTYLKHDTFLKEIHDSLNNNNPVAIEWAAKDNNEWTLHFSVVSGLDLANDNITIYNPYGYIENVTTKEFIDRTTFNAYKNMPLFLNFGFAFGAFHKNTLFYAK
;
A
#
# COMPACT_ATOMS: atom_id res chain seq x y z
N MET A 1 -39.83 -42.73 1.36
CA MET A 1 -38.53 -42.22 0.81
C MET A 1 -38.51 -40.72 0.45
N LYS A 2 -39.52 -40.17 -0.24
CA LYS A 2 -39.49 -38.75 -0.72
C LYS A 2 -39.35 -37.66 0.32
N LYS A 3 -39.86 -37.83 1.59
CA LYS A 3 -39.81 -36.80 2.65
C LYS A 3 -38.41 -36.66 3.27
N LYS A 4 -37.72 -37.79 3.54
CA LYS A 4 -36.35 -37.79 4.09
C LYS A 4 -35.34 -37.19 3.13
N THR A 5 -35.46 -37.46 1.86
CA THR A 5 -34.56 -36.93 0.80
C THR A 5 -34.68 -35.41 0.68
N LYS A 6 -35.91 -34.84 0.74
CA LYS A 6 -36.13 -33.39 0.76
C LYS A 6 -35.49 -32.71 1.99
N VAL A 7 -35.59 -33.27 3.16
CA VAL A 7 -34.99 -32.73 4.40
C VAL A 7 -33.47 -32.72 4.30
N ILE A 8 -32.87 -33.77 3.81
CA ILE A 8 -31.41 -33.86 3.60
C ILE A 8 -30.92 -32.79 2.60
N ILE A 9 -31.63 -32.63 1.47
CA ILE A 9 -31.26 -31.61 0.47
C ILE A 9 -31.36 -30.20 1.07
N ILE A 10 -32.45 -29.89 1.77
CA ILE A 10 -32.61 -28.56 2.41
C ILE A 10 -31.52 -28.31 3.45
N ALA A 11 -31.21 -29.28 4.30
CA ALA A 11 -30.14 -29.16 5.29
C ALA A 11 -28.77 -28.95 4.65
N SER A 12 -28.46 -29.68 3.57
CA SER A 12 -27.20 -29.54 2.83
C SER A 12 -27.07 -28.18 2.15
N VAL A 13 -28.15 -27.69 1.49
CA VAL A 13 -28.17 -26.37 0.86
C VAL A 13 -28.03 -25.26 1.90
N SER A 14 -28.75 -25.36 3.03
CA SER A 14 -28.66 -24.39 4.12
C SER A 14 -27.25 -24.35 4.73
N SER A 15 -26.62 -25.51 4.94
CA SER A 15 -25.25 -25.60 5.44
C SER A 15 -24.26 -24.98 4.46
N PHE A 16 -24.41 -25.23 3.17
CA PHE A 16 -23.56 -24.64 2.13
C PHE A 16 -23.69 -23.11 2.08
N VAL A 17 -24.92 -22.60 2.06
CA VAL A 17 -25.19 -21.15 2.06
C VAL A 17 -24.63 -20.49 3.32
N PHE A 18 -24.80 -21.11 4.49
CA PHE A 18 -24.23 -20.62 5.74
C PHE A 18 -22.70 -20.59 5.74
N SER A 19 -22.06 -21.66 5.24
CA SER A 19 -20.59 -21.70 5.10
C SER A 19 -20.06 -20.64 4.14
N LEU A 20 -20.75 -20.41 3.04
CA LEU A 20 -20.40 -19.36 2.08
C LEU A 20 -20.54 -17.96 2.69
N ALA A 21 -21.60 -17.72 3.46
CA ALA A 21 -21.80 -16.47 4.17
C ALA A 21 -20.67 -16.21 5.20
N LEU A 22 -20.28 -17.23 5.96
CA LEU A 22 -19.16 -17.13 6.90
C LEU A 22 -17.82 -16.87 6.19
N ALA A 23 -17.57 -17.53 5.05
CA ALA A 23 -16.37 -17.34 4.28
C ALA A 23 -16.19 -15.89 3.77
N VAL A 24 -17.30 -15.16 3.61
CA VAL A 24 -17.26 -13.72 3.26
C VAL A 24 -17.23 -12.84 4.51
N LEU A 25 -18.10 -13.11 5.50
CA LEU A 25 -18.23 -12.24 6.67
C LEU A 25 -16.98 -12.20 7.54
N ILE A 26 -16.29 -13.35 7.73
CA ILE A 26 -15.10 -13.42 8.57
C ILE A 26 -13.96 -12.50 8.07
N PRO A 27 -13.54 -12.53 6.79
CA PRO A 27 -12.53 -11.62 6.28
C PRO A 27 -12.88 -10.14 6.46
N PHE A 28 -14.14 -9.75 6.19
CA PHE A 28 -14.60 -8.37 6.40
C PHE A 28 -14.60 -7.96 7.87
N THR A 29 -14.95 -8.86 8.78
CA THR A 29 -14.88 -8.59 10.23
C THR A 29 -13.43 -8.38 10.68
N ILE A 30 -12.52 -9.24 10.24
CA ILE A 30 -11.08 -9.11 10.51
C ILE A 30 -10.54 -7.79 9.97
N LEU A 31 -10.90 -7.42 8.75
CA LEU A 31 -10.52 -6.14 8.15
C LEU A 31 -11.03 -4.96 8.99
N GLY A 32 -12.29 -5.01 9.43
CA GLY A 32 -12.88 -3.98 10.31
C GLY A 32 -12.11 -3.81 11.61
N VAL A 33 -11.77 -4.91 12.30
CA VAL A 33 -10.97 -4.89 13.53
C VAL A 33 -9.55 -4.35 13.27
N ARG A 34 -8.88 -4.80 12.23
CA ARG A 34 -7.55 -4.28 11.88
C ARG A 34 -7.58 -2.79 11.60
N THR A 35 -8.56 -2.33 10.83
CA THR A 35 -8.70 -0.92 10.46
C THR A 35 -9.01 -0.02 11.65
N SER A 36 -9.88 -0.46 12.59
CA SER A 36 -10.21 0.32 13.78
C SER A 36 -9.02 0.56 14.72
N ASN A 37 -8.01 -0.30 14.67
CA ASN A 37 -6.81 -0.21 15.49
C ASN A 37 -5.71 0.70 14.89
N LEU A 38 -5.89 1.22 13.68
CA LEU A 38 -4.89 2.08 13.01
C LEU A 38 -4.88 3.49 13.59
N THR A 39 -6.03 3.97 14.03
CA THR A 39 -6.21 5.36 14.47
C THR A 39 -5.60 5.57 15.86
N VAL A 40 -4.50 6.29 15.89
CA VAL A 40 -3.86 6.80 17.10
C VAL A 40 -3.46 8.25 16.86
N ASP A 41 -3.26 9.01 17.92
CA ASP A 41 -2.73 10.36 17.84
C ASP A 41 -1.29 10.31 17.33
N TYR A 42 -0.95 11.15 16.37
CA TYR A 42 0.38 11.31 15.79
C TYR A 42 0.85 12.78 15.80
N GLU A 43 -0.01 13.73 16.23
CA GLU A 43 0.32 15.15 16.23
C GLU A 43 1.53 15.48 17.12
N TYR A 44 1.75 14.68 18.18
CA TYR A 44 2.91 14.83 19.06
C TYR A 44 4.25 14.70 18.33
N LEU A 45 4.29 13.98 17.19
CA LEU A 45 5.51 13.80 16.40
C LEU A 45 6.03 15.12 15.80
N LYS A 46 5.16 16.10 15.62
CA LYS A 46 5.52 17.43 15.10
C LYS A 46 6.43 18.21 16.07
N GLU A 47 6.35 17.91 17.35
CA GLU A 47 7.14 18.54 18.42
C GLU A 47 8.26 17.62 18.96
N ASP A 48 8.22 16.34 18.59
CA ASP A 48 9.17 15.33 19.05
C ASP A 48 10.56 15.60 18.46
N VAL A 49 11.58 15.69 19.34
CA VAL A 49 12.97 16.03 18.95
C VAL A 49 13.55 15.04 17.95
N GLU A 50 13.11 13.78 17.99
CA GLU A 50 13.59 12.72 17.11
C GLU A 50 12.96 12.80 15.72
N TYR A 51 11.68 13.21 15.61
CA TYR A 51 10.90 13.11 14.38
C TYR A 51 10.54 14.45 13.72
N LYS A 52 10.75 15.59 14.38
CA LYS A 52 10.39 16.91 13.86
C LYS A 52 11.33 17.41 12.75
N GLU A 53 12.57 16.94 12.72
CA GLU A 53 13.54 17.36 11.70
C GLU A 53 13.14 16.81 10.34
N LYS A 54 13.26 17.66 9.30
CA LYS A 54 13.01 17.22 7.91
C LYS A 54 14.01 16.14 7.51
N VAL A 55 13.50 15.04 6.97
CA VAL A 55 14.30 13.98 6.36
C VAL A 55 13.93 13.86 4.87
N GLU A 56 14.94 13.67 4.01
CA GLU A 56 14.74 13.62 2.57
C GLU A 56 15.81 12.77 1.89
N VAL A 57 15.38 11.89 1.00
CA VAL A 57 16.26 11.11 0.14
C VAL A 57 16.70 11.95 -1.06
N VAL A 58 18.00 12.02 -1.30
CA VAL A 58 18.59 12.78 -2.41
C VAL A 58 18.99 11.83 -3.52
N GLY A 59 18.66 12.20 -4.77
CA GLY A 59 19.05 11.41 -5.96
C GLY A 59 17.96 10.45 -6.46
N LEU A 60 16.76 10.46 -5.87
CA LEU A 60 15.63 9.74 -6.46
C LEU A 60 15.16 10.46 -7.74
N GLU A 61 14.99 9.74 -8.83
CA GLU A 61 14.51 10.27 -10.10
C GLU A 61 13.06 9.87 -10.35
N LEU A 62 12.22 10.81 -10.83
CA LEU A 62 10.82 10.56 -11.11
C LEU A 62 10.67 9.76 -12.41
N VAL A 63 9.98 8.63 -12.33
CA VAL A 63 9.57 7.84 -13.49
C VAL A 63 8.06 7.99 -13.69
N LYS A 64 7.65 8.38 -14.90
CA LYS A 64 6.24 8.40 -15.30
C LYS A 64 5.85 7.03 -15.83
N GLN A 65 4.85 6.40 -15.18
CA GLN A 65 4.36 5.09 -15.60
C GLN A 65 3.84 5.05 -17.03
N HIS A 66 4.08 3.94 -17.71
CA HIS A 66 3.45 3.60 -18.97
C HIS A 66 2.88 2.17 -18.98
N VAL A 67 3.35 1.31 -18.07
CA VAL A 67 2.82 -0.05 -17.85
C VAL A 67 2.02 -0.09 -16.55
N SER A 68 2.65 0.17 -15.40
CA SER A 68 1.96 0.15 -14.10
C SER A 68 2.66 1.00 -13.04
N CYS A 69 1.88 1.53 -12.09
CA CYS A 69 2.42 2.29 -10.98
C CYS A 69 3.41 1.49 -10.12
N GLY A 70 3.17 0.19 -9.96
CA GLY A 70 4.08 -0.68 -9.22
C GLY A 70 5.43 -0.83 -9.92
N TYR A 71 5.44 -0.98 -11.25
CA TYR A 71 6.70 -1.08 -12.01
C TYR A 71 7.46 0.24 -12.04
N ALA A 72 6.80 1.35 -12.29
CA ALA A 72 7.44 2.66 -12.23
C ALA A 72 8.03 2.97 -10.84
N SER A 73 7.34 2.57 -9.76
CA SER A 73 7.88 2.69 -8.41
C SER A 73 9.11 1.81 -8.19
N ILE A 74 9.13 0.60 -8.72
CA ILE A 74 10.31 -0.28 -8.67
C ILE A 74 11.46 0.29 -9.51
N GLU A 75 11.18 0.82 -10.70
CA GLU A 75 12.18 1.47 -11.56
C GLU A 75 12.83 2.66 -10.84
N MET A 76 12.06 3.56 -10.21
CA MET A 76 12.58 4.67 -9.41
C MET A 76 13.53 4.18 -8.30
N ILE A 77 13.11 3.18 -7.52
CA ILE A 77 13.88 2.66 -6.40
C ILE A 77 15.11 1.85 -6.89
N SER A 78 14.97 1.08 -7.96
CA SER A 78 16.08 0.30 -8.51
C SER A 78 17.18 1.17 -9.07
N SER A 79 16.82 2.26 -9.75
CA SER A 79 17.78 3.27 -10.24
C SER A 79 18.47 3.96 -9.08
N PHE A 80 17.76 4.29 -8.01
CA PHE A 80 18.33 4.89 -6.81
C PHE A 80 19.41 4.00 -6.16
N TYR A 81 19.25 2.68 -6.19
CA TYR A 81 20.22 1.71 -5.64
C TYR A 81 21.25 1.21 -6.66
N ASP A 82 21.46 1.92 -7.78
CA ASP A 82 22.40 1.54 -8.84
C ASP A 82 22.14 0.13 -9.43
N ASN A 83 20.89 -0.31 -9.39
CA ASN A 83 20.42 -1.56 -10.01
C ASN A 83 19.26 -1.29 -10.99
N PRO A 84 19.46 -0.43 -11.99
CA PRO A 84 18.35 0.02 -12.82
C PRO A 84 17.65 -1.14 -13.53
N VAL A 85 16.30 -1.19 -13.40
CA VAL A 85 15.42 -2.07 -14.16
C VAL A 85 14.24 -1.23 -14.65
N THR A 86 13.92 -1.33 -15.93
CA THR A 86 12.85 -0.54 -16.53
C THR A 86 11.47 -1.21 -16.42
N GLU A 87 10.39 -0.42 -16.57
CA GLU A 87 9.03 -0.96 -16.66
C GLU A 87 8.88 -1.99 -17.79
N ASP A 88 9.51 -1.75 -18.95
CA ASP A 88 9.45 -2.68 -20.09
C ASP A 88 10.12 -4.02 -19.77
N GLU A 89 11.25 -4.02 -19.05
CA GLU A 89 11.92 -5.24 -18.62
C GLU A 89 11.08 -6.00 -17.58
N LEU A 90 10.41 -5.27 -16.67
CA LEU A 90 9.51 -5.86 -15.68
C LEU A 90 8.29 -6.48 -16.34
N ASP A 91 7.68 -5.80 -17.31
CA ASP A 91 6.53 -6.29 -18.06
C ASP A 91 6.90 -7.51 -18.94
N ALA A 92 7.98 -7.44 -19.67
CA ALA A 92 8.48 -8.55 -20.49
C ALA A 92 8.77 -9.82 -19.66
N ARG A 93 9.20 -9.64 -18.40
CA ARG A 93 9.53 -10.73 -17.48
C ARG A 93 8.31 -11.35 -16.79
N ASN A 94 7.28 -10.58 -16.47
CA ASN A 94 6.21 -10.99 -15.56
C ASN A 94 4.78 -10.69 -16.06
N GLY A 95 4.62 -9.83 -17.07
CA GLY A 95 3.34 -9.23 -17.44
C GLY A 95 2.86 -8.16 -16.43
N ALA A 96 1.98 -7.27 -16.88
CA ALA A 96 1.56 -6.05 -16.16
C ALA A 96 0.91 -6.28 -14.78
N ILE A 97 0.49 -7.49 -14.45
CA ILE A 97 -0.28 -7.79 -13.23
C ILE A 97 0.57 -8.26 -12.04
N SER A 98 1.90 -8.41 -12.18
CA SER A 98 2.73 -8.98 -11.10
C SER A 98 2.74 -8.12 -9.82
N THR A 99 2.57 -6.80 -9.95
CA THR A 99 2.44 -5.86 -8.83
C THR A 99 1.00 -5.52 -8.46
N ALA A 100 0.01 -6.30 -8.93
CA ALA A 100 -1.41 -6.07 -8.61
C ALA A 100 -1.79 -6.46 -7.17
N SER A 101 -0.82 -6.80 -6.32
CA SER A 101 -0.99 -7.03 -4.89
C SER A 101 0.26 -6.62 -4.13
N THR A 102 0.12 -6.37 -2.83
CA THR A 102 1.26 -5.99 -1.96
C THR A 102 2.31 -7.10 -1.86
N ASP A 103 1.91 -8.38 -1.90
CA ASP A 103 2.87 -9.50 -1.92
C ASP A 103 3.58 -9.62 -3.27
N GLY A 104 2.86 -9.36 -4.36
CA GLY A 104 3.44 -9.31 -5.70
C GLY A 104 4.47 -8.21 -5.82
N PHE A 105 4.16 -7.00 -5.32
CA PHE A 105 5.09 -5.88 -5.28
C PHE A 105 6.36 -6.22 -4.48
N LEU A 106 6.21 -6.76 -3.25
CA LEU A 106 7.35 -7.15 -2.41
C LEU A 106 8.26 -8.19 -3.09
N LYS A 107 7.64 -9.20 -3.71
CA LYS A 107 8.38 -10.23 -4.44
C LYS A 107 9.18 -9.62 -5.60
N GLU A 108 8.55 -8.72 -6.35
CA GLU A 108 9.17 -8.15 -7.54
C GLU A 108 10.28 -7.16 -7.19
N ILE A 109 10.12 -6.30 -6.20
CA ILE A 109 11.18 -5.37 -5.79
C ILE A 109 12.42 -6.13 -5.25
N ASN A 110 12.23 -7.18 -4.45
CA ASN A 110 13.34 -8.00 -3.97
C ASN A 110 14.05 -8.75 -5.10
N LYS A 111 13.34 -9.14 -6.16
CA LYS A 111 13.93 -9.77 -7.34
C LYS A 111 14.69 -8.77 -8.20
N SER A 112 14.21 -7.54 -8.26
CA SER A 112 14.78 -6.47 -9.08
C SER A 112 16.03 -5.83 -8.44
N ILE A 113 16.10 -5.81 -7.10
CA ILE A 113 17.20 -5.18 -6.34
C ILE A 113 17.82 -6.22 -5.40
N PRO A 114 18.54 -7.22 -5.92
CA PRO A 114 19.07 -8.32 -5.11
C PRO A 114 20.18 -7.91 -4.13
N SER A 115 20.72 -6.70 -4.28
CA SER A 115 21.71 -6.11 -3.35
C SER A 115 21.10 -5.67 -2.02
N HIS A 116 19.77 -5.52 -1.95
CA HIS A 116 19.03 -5.08 -0.78
C HIS A 116 17.92 -6.06 -0.43
N SER A 117 17.54 -6.10 0.86
CA SER A 117 16.42 -6.91 1.34
C SER A 117 15.27 -5.98 1.68
N PHE A 118 14.25 -5.94 0.83
CA PHE A 118 13.04 -5.16 1.10
C PHE A 118 12.10 -5.94 2.00
N ILE A 119 11.52 -5.25 2.97
CA ILE A 119 10.48 -5.75 3.84
C ILE A 119 9.18 -4.99 3.60
N LYS A 120 8.08 -5.61 4.02
CA LYS A 120 6.74 -5.02 3.96
C LYS A 120 6.14 -4.97 5.35
N HIS A 121 5.68 -3.80 5.78
CA HIS A 121 4.84 -3.66 6.95
C HIS A 121 3.45 -3.19 6.54
N THR A 122 2.42 -3.73 7.19
CA THR A 122 1.01 -3.46 6.85
C THR A 122 0.19 -3.22 8.11
N TYR A 123 -0.89 -2.46 7.96
CA TYR A 123 -1.79 -2.13 9.08
C TYR A 123 -1.07 -1.47 10.25
N LEU A 124 -0.05 -0.68 9.96
CA LEU A 124 0.65 0.10 10.98
C LEU A 124 -0.28 1.17 11.56
N LYS A 125 -0.17 1.41 12.86
CA LYS A 125 -0.81 2.57 13.50
C LYS A 125 -0.24 3.85 12.91
N HIS A 126 -1.02 4.94 12.92
CA HIS A 126 -0.65 6.17 12.24
C HIS A 126 0.72 6.71 12.69
N ASP A 127 0.98 6.73 13.99
CA ASP A 127 2.26 7.18 14.56
C ASP A 127 3.43 6.27 14.15
N THR A 128 3.25 4.96 14.27
CA THR A 128 4.26 3.97 13.89
C THR A 128 4.56 4.03 12.39
N PHE A 129 3.52 4.23 11.56
CA PHE A 129 3.65 4.37 10.11
C PHE A 129 4.53 5.57 9.73
N LEU A 130 4.30 6.73 10.37
CA LEU A 130 5.10 7.94 10.14
C LEU A 130 6.54 7.79 10.66
N LYS A 131 6.73 7.17 11.84
CA LYS A 131 8.06 6.90 12.40
C LYS A 131 8.89 6.00 11.50
N GLU A 132 8.32 4.88 11.01
CA GLU A 132 9.05 3.97 10.12
C GLU A 132 9.41 4.64 8.79
N ILE A 133 8.56 5.53 8.26
CA ILE A 133 8.90 6.35 7.09
C ILE A 133 10.08 7.28 7.42
N HIS A 134 9.98 8.03 8.53
CA HIS A 134 11.06 8.93 8.98
C HIS A 134 12.38 8.17 9.10
N ASP A 135 12.40 7.06 9.81
CA ASP A 135 13.61 6.29 10.07
C ASP A 135 14.23 5.74 8.78
N SER A 136 13.41 5.29 7.85
CA SER A 136 13.86 4.83 6.53
C SER A 136 14.50 5.97 5.74
N LEU A 137 13.82 7.11 5.63
CA LEU A 137 14.33 8.29 4.90
C LEU A 137 15.58 8.87 5.56
N ASN A 138 15.65 8.89 6.89
CA ASN A 138 16.82 9.34 7.64
C ASN A 138 18.06 8.47 7.39
N ASN A 139 17.86 7.20 7.03
CA ASN A 139 18.89 6.29 6.57
C ASN A 139 19.10 6.33 5.04
N ASN A 140 18.61 7.38 4.37
CA ASN A 140 18.66 7.58 2.92
C ASN A 140 18.03 6.41 2.12
N ASN A 141 16.97 5.78 2.66
CA ASN A 141 16.23 4.72 1.98
C ASN A 141 14.84 5.23 1.58
N PRO A 142 14.51 5.31 0.27
CA PRO A 142 13.17 5.67 -0.19
C PRO A 142 12.15 4.61 0.22
N VAL A 143 10.91 5.04 0.46
CA VAL A 143 9.84 4.17 0.93
C VAL A 143 8.74 4.06 -0.13
N ALA A 144 8.50 2.87 -0.67
CA ALA A 144 7.31 2.65 -1.48
C ALA A 144 6.07 2.48 -0.58
N ILE A 145 4.96 3.02 -1.04
CA ILE A 145 3.66 2.96 -0.35
C ILE A 145 2.55 2.49 -1.28
N GLU A 146 1.52 1.87 -0.70
CA GLU A 146 0.24 1.64 -1.35
C GLU A 146 -0.78 2.63 -0.77
N TRP A 147 -1.45 3.39 -1.62
CA TRP A 147 -2.35 4.45 -1.22
C TRP A 147 -3.46 4.75 -2.24
N ALA A 148 -4.43 5.59 -1.88
CA ALA A 148 -5.37 6.14 -2.83
C ALA A 148 -4.75 7.36 -3.54
N ALA A 149 -4.56 7.29 -4.84
CA ALA A 149 -4.14 8.42 -5.67
C ALA A 149 -5.27 8.83 -6.64
N LYS A 150 -5.15 10.03 -7.22
CA LYS A 150 -6.08 10.50 -8.26
C LYS A 150 -5.42 10.47 -9.63
N ASP A 151 -6.10 9.86 -10.57
CA ASP A 151 -5.86 10.04 -12.00
C ASP A 151 -7.06 10.75 -12.61
N ASN A 152 -6.84 11.91 -13.27
CA ASN A 152 -7.90 12.72 -13.88
C ASN A 152 -9.13 12.95 -12.96
N ASN A 153 -8.89 13.22 -11.67
CA ASN A 153 -9.88 13.37 -10.59
C ASN A 153 -10.60 12.08 -10.16
N GLU A 154 -10.26 10.93 -10.70
CA GLU A 154 -10.79 9.64 -10.26
C GLU A 154 -9.83 8.96 -9.27
N TRP A 155 -10.38 8.42 -8.18
CA TRP A 155 -9.59 7.69 -7.19
C TRP A 155 -9.20 6.31 -7.71
N THR A 156 -7.94 5.96 -7.51
CA THR A 156 -7.38 4.65 -7.85
C THR A 156 -6.57 4.10 -6.68
N LEU A 157 -6.44 2.77 -6.62
CA LEU A 157 -5.41 2.13 -5.82
C LEU A 157 -4.08 2.26 -6.54
N HIS A 158 -3.05 2.73 -5.86
CA HIS A 158 -1.83 3.18 -6.50
C HIS A 158 -0.59 2.91 -5.64
N PHE A 159 0.54 2.65 -6.29
CA PHE A 159 1.86 2.67 -5.66
C PHE A 159 2.56 3.98 -5.97
N SER A 160 3.33 4.49 -5.02
CA SER A 160 4.18 5.68 -5.16
C SER A 160 5.39 5.56 -4.24
N VAL A 161 6.34 6.49 -4.35
CA VAL A 161 7.55 6.51 -3.52
C VAL A 161 7.60 7.78 -2.68
N VAL A 162 7.65 7.63 -1.36
CA VAL A 162 7.92 8.74 -0.43
C VAL A 162 9.41 9.02 -0.45
N SER A 163 9.77 10.27 -0.70
CA SER A 163 11.15 10.74 -0.73
C SER A 163 11.46 11.74 0.38
N GLY A 164 10.45 12.34 1.00
CA GLY A 164 10.66 13.35 2.03
C GLY A 164 9.52 13.39 3.05
N LEU A 165 9.88 13.69 4.30
CA LEU A 165 8.97 13.87 5.42
C LEU A 165 9.43 15.05 6.26
N ASP A 166 8.54 16.03 6.45
CA ASP A 166 8.73 17.21 7.29
C ASP A 166 7.49 17.36 8.17
N LEU A 167 7.50 16.67 9.31
CA LEU A 167 6.34 16.65 10.20
C LEU A 167 6.09 18.03 10.85
N ALA A 168 7.14 18.78 11.17
CA ALA A 168 7.01 20.10 11.77
C ALA A 168 6.29 21.10 10.84
N ASN A 169 6.52 20.99 9.52
CA ASN A 169 5.87 21.83 8.51
C ASN A 169 4.67 21.13 7.83
N ASP A 170 4.22 19.98 8.35
CA ASP A 170 3.06 19.23 7.86
C ASP A 170 3.16 18.91 6.36
N ASN A 171 4.33 18.42 5.90
CA ASN A 171 4.60 18.17 4.50
C ASN A 171 5.24 16.80 4.25
N ILE A 172 4.68 16.06 3.31
CA ILE A 172 5.20 14.77 2.82
C ILE A 172 5.39 14.87 1.31
N THR A 173 6.61 14.57 0.85
CA THR A 173 6.99 14.61 -0.56
C THR A 173 6.91 13.23 -1.17
N ILE A 174 6.14 13.09 -2.26
CA ILE A 174 5.81 11.81 -2.90
C ILE A 174 6.13 11.90 -4.39
N TYR A 175 6.91 10.97 -4.89
CA TYR A 175 7.18 10.75 -6.30
C TYR A 175 6.07 9.85 -6.85
N ASN A 176 5.14 10.50 -7.55
CA ASN A 176 3.93 9.84 -8.06
C ASN A 176 4.15 9.37 -9.50
N PRO A 177 4.01 8.05 -9.79
CA PRO A 177 4.12 7.48 -11.13
C PRO A 177 3.20 8.09 -12.18
N TYR A 178 2.20 8.86 -11.83
CA TYR A 178 1.46 9.67 -12.83
C TYR A 178 2.29 10.78 -13.47
N GLY A 179 3.56 10.96 -13.06
CA GLY A 179 4.55 11.83 -13.68
C GLY A 179 4.69 13.19 -13.00
N TYR A 180 4.39 13.29 -11.71
CA TYR A 180 4.59 14.52 -10.93
C TYR A 180 5.04 14.23 -9.49
N ILE A 181 5.72 15.21 -8.89
CA ILE A 181 6.04 15.20 -7.46
C ILE A 181 4.88 15.86 -6.73
N GLU A 182 4.36 15.19 -5.74
CA GLU A 182 3.20 15.61 -4.95
C GLU A 182 3.62 15.94 -3.52
N ASN A 183 3.17 17.07 -3.00
CA ASN A 183 3.34 17.44 -1.60
C ASN A 183 1.97 17.43 -0.93
N VAL A 184 1.83 16.67 0.14
CA VAL A 184 0.56 16.51 0.86
C VAL A 184 0.76 16.75 2.35
N THR A 185 -0.31 17.15 3.05
CA THR A 185 -0.31 17.22 4.50
C THR A 185 -0.29 15.82 5.12
N THR A 186 0.21 15.71 6.35
CA THR A 186 0.20 14.44 7.10
C THR A 186 -1.20 13.85 7.20
N LYS A 187 -2.20 14.71 7.44
CA LYS A 187 -3.60 14.27 7.50
C LYS A 187 -4.08 13.70 6.17
N GLU A 188 -3.82 14.39 5.06
CA GLU A 188 -4.20 13.91 3.73
C GLU A 188 -3.48 12.58 3.40
N PHE A 189 -2.21 12.48 3.74
CA PHE A 189 -1.42 11.27 3.54
C PHE A 189 -2.04 10.07 4.27
N ILE A 190 -2.35 10.22 5.57
CA ILE A 190 -3.02 9.20 6.37
C ILE A 190 -4.41 8.84 5.81
N ASP A 191 -5.22 9.83 5.42
CA ASP A 191 -6.54 9.58 4.82
C ASP A 191 -6.43 8.80 3.49
N ARG A 192 -5.34 9.00 2.74
CA ARG A 192 -5.10 8.30 1.46
C ARG A 192 -4.49 6.92 1.66
N THR A 193 -3.58 6.71 2.61
CA THR A 193 -2.97 5.40 2.91
C THR A 193 -3.90 4.46 3.68
N THR A 194 -4.86 5.00 4.43
CA THR A 194 -5.98 4.24 5.02
C THR A 194 -7.14 4.03 4.05
N PHE A 195 -7.09 4.64 2.85
CA PHE A 195 -8.15 4.65 1.85
C PHE A 195 -9.46 5.32 2.32
N ASN A 196 -9.43 6.10 3.40
CA ASN A 196 -10.59 6.86 3.87
C ASN A 196 -10.99 7.97 2.90
N ALA A 197 -10.03 8.50 2.13
CA ALA A 197 -10.27 9.47 1.08
C ALA A 197 -11.07 8.87 -0.11
N TYR A 198 -11.00 7.56 -0.34
CA TYR A 198 -11.64 6.84 -1.44
C TYR A 198 -13.07 6.43 -1.10
N LYS A 199 -13.96 7.39 -0.89
CA LYS A 199 -15.33 7.17 -0.37
C LYS A 199 -16.18 6.21 -1.22
N ASN A 200 -16.02 6.23 -2.54
CA ASN A 200 -16.79 5.41 -3.49
C ASN A 200 -15.93 4.25 -4.03
N MET A 201 -15.14 3.63 -3.17
CA MET A 201 -14.28 2.52 -3.56
C MET A 201 -15.10 1.37 -4.18
N PRO A 202 -14.71 0.89 -5.37
CA PRO A 202 -15.36 -0.25 -5.99
C PRO A 202 -15.40 -1.49 -5.11
N LEU A 203 -16.48 -2.26 -5.18
CA LEU A 203 -16.69 -3.43 -4.31
C LEU A 203 -15.56 -4.46 -4.43
N PHE A 204 -15.02 -4.66 -5.64
CA PHE A 204 -13.93 -5.61 -5.86
C PHE A 204 -12.64 -5.24 -5.10
N LEU A 205 -12.34 -3.94 -4.92
CA LEU A 205 -11.22 -3.47 -4.10
C LEU A 205 -11.47 -3.76 -2.62
N ASN A 206 -12.71 -3.56 -2.14
CA ASN A 206 -13.07 -3.93 -0.77
C ASN A 206 -12.86 -5.43 -0.52
N PHE A 207 -13.19 -6.30 -1.49
CA PHE A 207 -12.85 -7.72 -1.43
C PHE A 207 -11.33 -7.93 -1.41
N GLY A 208 -10.58 -7.21 -2.23
CA GLY A 208 -9.11 -7.26 -2.23
C GLY A 208 -8.51 -6.96 -0.86
N PHE A 209 -9.00 -5.92 -0.16
CA PHE A 209 -8.61 -5.63 1.22
C PHE A 209 -9.04 -6.72 2.21
N ALA A 210 -10.26 -7.23 2.11
CA ALA A 210 -10.78 -8.26 3.01
C ALA A 210 -10.01 -9.58 2.89
N PHE A 211 -9.63 -9.95 1.67
CA PHE A 211 -8.91 -11.19 1.38
C PHE A 211 -7.37 -11.03 1.32
N GLY A 212 -6.85 -9.83 1.63
CA GLY A 212 -5.42 -9.61 1.83
C GLY A 212 -4.60 -9.45 0.55
N ALA A 213 -5.22 -9.10 -0.58
CA ALA A 213 -4.49 -8.68 -1.77
C ALA A 213 -3.90 -7.28 -1.59
N PHE A 214 -4.62 -6.40 -0.90
CA PHE A 214 -4.27 -5.03 -0.57
C PHE A 214 -4.29 -4.81 0.93
N HIS A 215 -3.52 -3.83 1.40
CA HIS A 215 -3.43 -3.53 2.83
C HIS A 215 -3.43 -2.02 3.07
N LYS A 216 -3.95 -1.59 4.22
CA LYS A 216 -3.93 -0.18 4.64
C LYS A 216 -2.64 0.13 5.38
N ASN A 217 -2.20 1.40 5.34
CA ASN A 217 -0.95 1.85 5.95
C ASN A 217 0.18 0.86 5.68
N THR A 218 0.45 0.68 4.38
CA THR A 218 1.44 -0.28 3.88
C THR A 218 2.65 0.47 3.36
N LEU A 219 3.82 0.03 3.79
CA LEU A 219 5.10 0.53 3.30
C LEU A 219 6.06 -0.60 2.98
N PHE A 220 6.98 -0.31 2.07
CA PHE A 220 8.05 -1.19 1.62
C PHE A 220 9.34 -0.40 1.62
N TYR A 221 10.38 -0.89 2.28
CA TYR A 221 11.68 -0.25 2.34
C TYR A 221 12.81 -1.26 2.49
N ALA A 222 14.03 -0.85 2.16
CA ALA A 222 15.23 -1.65 2.34
C ALA A 222 15.61 -1.73 3.82
N LYS A 223 15.98 -2.91 4.29
CA LYS A 223 16.41 -3.17 5.66
C LYS A 223 17.93 -3.15 5.78
#